data_dae8935d19653694e3169a18e21da3ac
#
_entry.id   dae8935d19653694e3169a18e21da3ac
#
_cell.length_a   1.000
_cell.length_b   1.000
_cell.length_c   1.000
_cell.angle_alpha   90.00
_cell.angle_beta   90.00
_cell.angle_gamma   90.00
#
_symmetry.space_group_name_H-M   'P 1'
#
loop_
_entity.id
_entity.type
_entity.pdbx_description
1 polymer ?
#
loop_
_entity_poly.entity_id
_entity_poly.type
_entity_poly.pdbx_seq_one_letter_code
_entity_poly.pdbx_strand_id
1 'polypeptide(L)'
;MRKIGLVILSILVFAFNLKAQNIVHLCVGGSHDFGIPLTAGSVYDWNIQNSSIATIVSGNGTEQITIDLNSIGLFKLIVEETNQDGCLGYDSIIVEVHDLPSADIVALGPLTFCEGEKVDLQLNTDQTLFTWNNGVNNIVNSITISGNYFATVTDNYGCSVNTNSIDVLVEENPNVDFTIDGFCVGNPTSFVNKSVVDSSAVMNYSWYLDNGAILYHDSTGYIYNNIGDYLVSFVAISDISCKDSISKGFTIFGNPEANFTYNPFTISTLYPQVSFSNTSLNASPVLWTFNDTTTSVDESPVHSFYDPGVYDVWLTVEDDNQCIDSVQKKIKVYYDYILHVPTAFTPNDDGNNDSFGPSGWRMEKYKAYKFIIYNQWGEKIFETTDFLEQWDGIGAPTGVYSWVLLITDELGAVRKENGFISLIR
;
A
#
# COMPACT_ATOMS: atom_id res chain seq x y z
N MET A 1 -23.37 22.44 -87.13
CA MET A 1 -22.99 21.61 -86.00
C MET A 1 -22.58 22.52 -84.83
N ARG A 2 -23.42 22.64 -83.85
CA ARG A 2 -23.15 23.38 -82.65
C ARG A 2 -22.32 22.49 -81.71
N LYS A 3 -21.13 22.90 -81.29
CA LYS A 3 -20.37 22.20 -80.25
C LYS A 3 -21.00 22.46 -78.90
N ILE A 4 -21.29 21.42 -78.17
CA ILE A 4 -21.88 21.45 -76.82
C ILE A 4 -20.72 21.23 -75.86
N GLY A 5 -20.58 22.06 -74.82
CA GLY A 5 -19.45 21.93 -73.85
C GLY A 5 -19.77 20.87 -72.81
N LEU A 6 -19.00 19.80 -72.74
CA LEU A 6 -19.06 18.76 -71.72
C LEU A 6 -18.47 19.32 -70.39
N VAL A 7 -19.20 19.22 -69.29
CA VAL A 7 -18.83 19.72 -67.98
C VAL A 7 -18.74 18.55 -67.01
N ILE A 8 -17.67 18.49 -66.24
CA ILE A 8 -17.51 17.60 -65.05
C ILE A 8 -18.17 18.27 -63.85
N LEU A 9 -19.20 17.68 -63.29
CA LEU A 9 -19.93 18.20 -62.13
C LEU A 9 -19.29 17.72 -60.81
N SER A 10 -18.03 18.06 -60.56
CA SER A 10 -17.45 18.13 -59.24
C SER A 10 -16.88 19.54 -59.05
N ILE A 11 -17.71 20.47 -58.55
CA ILE A 11 -17.38 21.85 -58.05
C ILE A 11 -16.10 22.47 -58.65
N LEU A 12 -15.95 22.48 -59.97
CA LEU A 12 -15.03 23.39 -60.65
C LEU A 12 -15.61 23.79 -62.01
N VAL A 13 -16.19 24.98 -62.05
CA VAL A 13 -16.63 25.61 -63.29
C VAL A 13 -15.40 26.03 -64.09
N PHE A 14 -15.01 25.26 -65.12
CA PHE A 14 -14.06 25.71 -66.12
C PHE A 14 -14.78 26.11 -67.39
N ALA A 15 -14.66 27.38 -67.76
CA ALA A 15 -15.07 27.89 -69.08
C ALA A 15 -14.05 27.41 -70.12
N PHE A 16 -14.51 26.56 -71.06
CA PHE A 16 -13.66 26.03 -72.13
C PHE A 16 -13.50 27.02 -73.29
N ASN A 17 -12.27 27.47 -73.55
CA ASN A 17 -11.80 28.01 -74.77
C ASN A 17 -11.18 26.89 -75.63
N LEU A 18 -11.74 26.71 -76.88
CA LEU A 18 -11.31 25.71 -77.87
C LEU A 18 -9.79 25.90 -78.19
N LYS A 19 -8.93 25.00 -77.78
CA LYS A 19 -7.72 24.49 -78.41
C LYS A 19 -6.91 23.65 -77.45
N ALA A 20 -7.16 22.42 -77.44
CA ALA A 20 -6.41 21.20 -77.07
C ALA A 20 -7.43 20.19 -76.56
N GLN A 21 -7.32 18.90 -76.97
CA GLN A 21 -8.11 17.86 -76.31
C GLN A 21 -7.61 17.78 -74.91
N ASN A 22 -8.36 18.35 -73.97
CA ASN A 22 -8.04 18.24 -72.55
C ASN A 22 -8.23 16.78 -72.10
N ILE A 23 -7.17 16.15 -71.70
CA ILE A 23 -7.24 14.84 -71.05
C ILE A 23 -7.63 15.09 -69.58
N VAL A 24 -8.66 14.37 -69.15
CA VAL A 24 -9.05 14.35 -67.73
C VAL A 24 -8.43 13.13 -67.09
N HIS A 25 -7.71 13.39 -66.02
CA HIS A 25 -7.04 12.35 -65.22
C HIS A 25 -7.97 11.94 -64.08
N LEU A 26 -8.25 10.64 -63.94
CA LEU A 26 -9.09 10.05 -62.90
C LEU A 26 -8.43 8.79 -62.37
N CYS A 27 -8.94 8.30 -61.24
CA CYS A 27 -8.35 7.15 -60.52
C CYS A 27 -9.24 5.91 -60.69
N VAL A 28 -8.63 4.75 -60.82
CA VAL A 28 -9.32 3.47 -60.88
C VAL A 28 -10.11 3.17 -59.61
N GLY A 29 -11.25 2.48 -59.74
CA GLY A 29 -12.07 2.02 -58.63
C GLY A 29 -13.06 3.05 -58.08
N GLY A 30 -13.20 4.20 -58.73
CA GLY A 30 -14.19 5.23 -58.37
C GLY A 30 -15.35 5.34 -59.35
N SER A 31 -16.48 5.89 -58.91
CA SER A 31 -17.58 6.32 -59.74
C SER A 31 -17.51 7.82 -59.94
N HIS A 32 -17.71 8.29 -61.19
CA HIS A 32 -17.64 9.70 -61.56
C HIS A 32 -18.81 10.12 -62.39
N ASP A 33 -19.31 11.35 -62.15
CA ASP A 33 -20.43 11.95 -62.93
C ASP A 33 -19.91 12.81 -64.07
N PHE A 34 -20.44 12.62 -65.18
CA PHE A 34 -20.20 13.42 -66.38
C PHE A 34 -21.55 13.98 -66.90
N GLY A 35 -21.54 15.22 -67.35
CA GLY A 35 -22.76 15.84 -67.82
C GLY A 35 -22.54 16.96 -68.82
N ILE A 36 -23.57 17.33 -69.51
CA ILE A 36 -23.65 18.49 -70.41
C ILE A 36 -24.88 19.32 -70.02
N PRO A 37 -24.91 20.62 -70.40
CA PRO A 37 -26.05 21.47 -70.06
C PRO A 37 -27.33 20.88 -70.71
N LEU A 38 -28.43 20.81 -69.91
CA LEU A 38 -29.71 20.35 -70.35
C LEU A 38 -30.27 21.25 -71.45
N THR A 39 -30.66 20.65 -72.60
CA THR A 39 -31.45 21.27 -73.68
C THR A 39 -32.88 20.70 -73.65
N ALA A 40 -33.85 21.54 -73.42
CA ALA A 40 -35.24 21.08 -73.28
C ALA A 40 -35.71 20.30 -74.51
N GLY A 41 -36.19 19.05 -74.28
CA GLY A 41 -36.71 18.17 -75.32
C GLY A 41 -35.64 17.44 -76.13
N SER A 42 -34.36 17.53 -75.79
CA SER A 42 -33.29 16.74 -76.39
C SER A 42 -33.21 15.34 -75.74
N VAL A 43 -32.73 14.41 -76.55
CA VAL A 43 -32.39 13.04 -76.14
C VAL A 43 -30.88 12.88 -76.26
N TYR A 44 -30.28 12.17 -75.28
CA TYR A 44 -28.83 12.01 -75.16
C TYR A 44 -28.48 10.53 -75.30
N ASP A 45 -27.44 10.21 -76.08
CA ASP A 45 -26.86 8.88 -76.18
C ASP A 45 -25.35 8.96 -75.81
N TRP A 46 -24.99 8.25 -74.77
CA TRP A 46 -23.62 8.23 -74.26
C TRP A 46 -22.94 6.93 -74.62
N ASN A 47 -21.74 7.03 -75.19
CA ASN A 47 -20.95 5.91 -75.63
C ASN A 47 -19.51 5.98 -75.11
N ILE A 48 -18.99 4.84 -74.68
CA ILE A 48 -17.59 4.69 -74.23
C ILE A 48 -16.82 3.88 -75.29
N GLN A 49 -15.83 4.53 -75.95
CA GLN A 49 -14.86 3.80 -76.70
C GLN A 49 -13.79 3.22 -75.79
N ASN A 50 -13.55 1.90 -75.83
CA ASN A 50 -12.77 1.09 -74.95
C ASN A 50 -13.51 0.80 -73.61
N SER A 51 -14.64 0.12 -73.74
CA SER A 51 -15.51 -0.19 -72.55
C SER A 51 -14.95 -1.17 -71.59
N SER A 52 -13.74 -1.71 -71.77
CA SER A 52 -13.03 -2.52 -70.78
C SER A 52 -12.47 -1.68 -69.60
N ILE A 53 -12.32 -0.36 -69.86
CA ILE A 53 -11.73 0.56 -68.87
C ILE A 53 -12.81 1.16 -67.96
N ALA A 54 -13.98 1.47 -68.56
CA ALA A 54 -15.09 2.13 -67.87
C ALA A 54 -16.45 1.61 -68.32
N THR A 55 -17.46 1.70 -67.46
CA THR A 55 -18.85 1.31 -67.76
C THR A 55 -19.79 2.39 -67.29
N ILE A 56 -20.83 2.68 -68.11
CA ILE A 56 -21.94 3.56 -67.72
C ILE A 56 -22.86 2.75 -66.80
N VAL A 57 -23.04 3.22 -65.53
CA VAL A 57 -23.87 2.54 -64.53
C VAL A 57 -25.24 3.16 -64.40
N SER A 58 -25.39 4.45 -64.76
CA SER A 58 -26.69 5.12 -64.76
C SER A 58 -26.69 6.35 -65.63
N GLY A 59 -27.92 6.84 -66.01
CA GLY A 59 -28.14 8.12 -66.63
C GLY A 59 -28.04 8.11 -68.14
N ASN A 60 -27.79 6.96 -68.86
CA ASN A 60 -27.80 6.95 -70.30
C ASN A 60 -29.21 7.34 -70.78
N GLY A 61 -29.26 8.25 -71.73
CA GLY A 61 -30.52 8.87 -72.18
C GLY A 61 -30.84 10.22 -71.58
N THR A 62 -30.07 10.68 -70.64
CA THR A 62 -30.18 11.97 -69.94
C THR A 62 -28.91 12.82 -70.13
N GLU A 63 -28.99 14.11 -69.73
CA GLU A 63 -27.87 15.06 -69.79
C GLU A 63 -26.69 14.71 -68.90
N GLN A 64 -26.89 13.78 -67.93
CA GLN A 64 -25.90 13.37 -66.93
C GLN A 64 -25.83 11.85 -66.84
N ILE A 65 -24.58 11.31 -66.69
CA ILE A 65 -24.34 9.90 -66.51
C ILE A 65 -23.35 9.71 -65.31
N THR A 66 -23.43 8.53 -64.67
CA THR A 66 -22.43 8.03 -63.75
C THR A 66 -21.65 6.89 -64.41
N ILE A 67 -20.35 6.93 -64.36
CA ILE A 67 -19.41 5.95 -64.91
C ILE A 67 -18.57 5.34 -63.80
N ASP A 68 -18.46 4.01 -63.77
CA ASP A 68 -17.48 3.27 -62.97
C ASP A 68 -16.20 3.05 -63.74
N LEU A 69 -15.06 3.29 -63.10
CA LEU A 69 -13.73 3.13 -63.66
C LEU A 69 -13.15 1.76 -63.24
N ASN A 70 -13.12 0.79 -64.15
CA ASN A 70 -12.83 -0.61 -63.85
C ASN A 70 -11.36 -1.00 -63.98
N SER A 71 -10.60 -0.29 -64.85
CA SER A 71 -9.18 -0.56 -65.08
C SER A 71 -8.44 0.67 -65.59
N ILE A 72 -7.12 0.63 -65.44
CA ILE A 72 -6.23 1.70 -65.91
C ILE A 72 -6.18 1.79 -67.44
N GLY A 73 -5.99 3.00 -67.96
CA GLY A 73 -5.82 3.24 -69.39
C GLY A 73 -6.63 4.43 -69.91
N LEU A 74 -6.64 4.58 -71.24
CA LEU A 74 -7.31 5.67 -71.94
C LEU A 74 -8.66 5.21 -72.55
N PHE A 75 -9.72 5.95 -72.32
CA PHE A 75 -10.97 5.79 -73.03
C PHE A 75 -11.48 7.15 -73.50
N LYS A 76 -12.35 7.11 -74.51
CA LYS A 76 -13.03 8.28 -75.00
C LYS A 76 -14.53 8.17 -74.70
N LEU A 77 -15.01 9.17 -73.89
CA LEU A 77 -16.45 9.33 -73.66
C LEU A 77 -17.05 10.25 -74.75
N ILE A 78 -18.11 9.81 -75.38
CA ILE A 78 -18.80 10.52 -76.46
C ILE A 78 -20.24 10.68 -76.01
N VAL A 79 -20.84 11.87 -76.26
CA VAL A 79 -22.26 12.12 -76.12
C VAL A 79 -22.78 12.63 -77.41
N GLU A 80 -23.89 12.04 -77.86
CA GLU A 80 -24.67 12.50 -78.99
C GLU A 80 -25.99 13.09 -78.45
N GLU A 81 -26.33 14.34 -78.85
CA GLU A 81 -27.58 15.00 -78.51
C GLU A 81 -28.44 15.11 -79.78
N THR A 82 -29.66 14.65 -79.66
CA THR A 82 -30.67 14.89 -80.71
C THR A 82 -31.74 15.84 -80.21
N ASN A 83 -31.86 17.02 -80.80
CA ASN A 83 -32.86 18.02 -80.36
C ASN A 83 -34.24 17.66 -80.89
N GLN A 84 -35.25 18.42 -80.48
CA GLN A 84 -36.66 18.23 -80.94
C GLN A 84 -36.86 18.32 -82.44
N ASP A 85 -35.98 19.01 -83.18
CA ASP A 85 -36.04 19.17 -84.63
C ASP A 85 -35.25 18.06 -85.37
N GLY A 86 -34.70 17.09 -84.62
CA GLY A 86 -33.89 15.97 -85.15
C GLY A 86 -32.48 16.37 -85.52
N CYS A 87 -31.99 17.52 -85.08
CA CYS A 87 -30.61 17.94 -85.35
C CYS A 87 -29.66 17.25 -84.35
N LEU A 88 -28.60 16.68 -84.89
CA LEU A 88 -27.54 16.00 -84.10
C LEU A 88 -26.41 16.97 -83.71
N GLY A 89 -26.07 16.95 -82.46
CA GLY A 89 -24.85 17.54 -81.86
C GLY A 89 -24.00 16.45 -81.19
N TYR A 90 -22.70 16.59 -81.16
CA TYR A 90 -21.88 15.67 -80.42
C TYR A 90 -20.74 16.40 -79.73
N ASP A 91 -20.32 15.85 -78.59
CA ASP A 91 -19.12 16.25 -77.89
C ASP A 91 -18.37 15.01 -77.36
N SER A 92 -17.08 15.15 -77.04
CA SER A 92 -16.29 14.03 -76.55
C SER A 92 -15.11 14.51 -75.68
N ILE A 93 -14.75 13.70 -74.71
CA ILE A 93 -13.61 13.92 -73.79
C ILE A 93 -12.76 12.66 -73.76
N ILE A 94 -11.42 12.83 -73.61
CA ILE A 94 -10.47 11.74 -73.36
C ILE A 94 -10.30 11.67 -71.86
N VAL A 95 -10.42 10.50 -71.27
CA VAL A 95 -10.22 10.21 -69.90
C VAL A 95 -9.06 9.23 -69.78
N GLU A 96 -8.06 9.58 -68.99
CA GLU A 96 -6.96 8.71 -68.60
C GLU A 96 -7.15 8.26 -67.17
N VAL A 97 -7.29 6.93 -66.99
CA VAL A 97 -7.50 6.32 -65.69
C VAL A 97 -6.16 5.84 -65.18
N HIS A 98 -5.77 6.36 -64.05
CA HIS A 98 -4.52 6.06 -63.36
C HIS A 98 -4.72 5.02 -62.27
N ASP A 99 -3.66 4.28 -61.95
CA ASP A 99 -3.62 3.39 -60.81
C ASP A 99 -3.55 4.21 -59.50
N LEU A 100 -3.89 3.57 -58.38
CA LEU A 100 -3.68 4.17 -57.09
C LEU A 100 -2.20 4.06 -56.71
N PRO A 101 -1.63 5.05 -56.00
CA PRO A 101 -0.25 4.95 -55.51
C PRO A 101 -0.07 3.78 -54.55
N SER A 102 1.08 3.11 -54.63
CA SER A 102 1.42 2.08 -53.64
C SER A 102 2.01 2.72 -52.38
N ALA A 103 1.46 2.37 -51.23
CA ALA A 103 1.92 2.87 -49.96
C ALA A 103 1.57 1.91 -48.80
N ASP A 104 2.52 1.71 -47.91
CA ASP A 104 2.34 1.01 -46.66
C ASP A 104 3.15 1.66 -45.54
N ILE A 105 2.79 1.39 -44.28
CA ILE A 105 3.55 1.82 -43.14
C ILE A 105 4.05 0.62 -42.32
N VAL A 106 5.25 0.76 -41.77
CA VAL A 106 5.89 -0.24 -40.92
C VAL A 106 6.37 0.40 -39.62
N ALA A 107 6.32 -0.34 -38.53
CA ALA A 107 6.87 0.09 -37.25
C ALA A 107 8.36 -0.29 -37.17
N LEU A 108 9.19 0.61 -36.67
CA LEU A 108 10.63 0.40 -36.46
C LEU A 108 10.96 -0.01 -35.02
N GLY A 109 9.94 -0.30 -34.20
CA GLY A 109 10.08 -0.71 -32.79
C GLY A 109 8.81 -1.33 -32.23
N PRO A 110 8.77 -1.58 -30.92
CA PRO A 110 7.57 -2.12 -30.25
C PRO A 110 6.40 -1.13 -30.34
N LEU A 111 5.19 -1.68 -30.48
CA LEU A 111 3.95 -0.87 -30.59
C LEU A 111 3.32 -0.58 -29.23
N THR A 112 3.80 -1.24 -28.18
CA THR A 112 3.45 -0.96 -26.80
C THR A 112 4.73 -0.58 -26.06
N PHE A 113 4.73 0.59 -25.41
CA PHE A 113 5.88 1.14 -24.70
C PHE A 113 5.43 2.11 -23.62
N CYS A 114 6.36 2.56 -22.77
CA CYS A 114 6.06 3.39 -21.62
C CYS A 114 6.00 4.87 -21.98
N GLU A 115 5.23 5.64 -21.19
CA GLU A 115 5.21 7.10 -21.28
C GLU A 115 6.65 7.67 -21.21
N GLY A 116 6.93 8.63 -22.12
CA GLY A 116 8.27 9.22 -22.31
C GLY A 116 9.13 8.51 -23.32
N GLU A 117 8.76 7.33 -23.79
CA GLU A 117 9.38 6.62 -24.93
C GLU A 117 8.67 6.96 -26.25
N LYS A 118 9.13 6.39 -27.35
CA LYS A 118 8.55 6.57 -28.67
C LYS A 118 8.73 5.34 -29.55
N VAL A 119 7.87 5.22 -30.56
CA VAL A 119 8.09 4.35 -31.71
C VAL A 119 8.13 5.18 -32.99
N ASP A 120 9.04 4.89 -33.89
CA ASP A 120 9.09 5.49 -35.21
C ASP A 120 8.30 4.60 -36.20
N LEU A 121 7.32 5.20 -36.89
CA LEU A 121 6.59 4.58 -38.01
C LEU A 121 7.17 5.11 -39.30
N GLN A 122 7.55 4.22 -40.21
CA GLN A 122 8.12 4.58 -41.52
C GLN A 122 7.09 4.37 -42.61
N LEU A 123 6.87 5.41 -43.41
CA LEU A 123 6.07 5.34 -44.65
C LEU A 123 6.95 4.84 -45.78
N ASN A 124 6.52 3.79 -46.44
CA ASN A 124 7.07 3.25 -47.68
C ASN A 124 6.23 3.70 -48.85
N THR A 125 6.73 4.61 -49.66
CA THR A 125 6.11 5.12 -50.89
C THR A 125 7.18 5.78 -51.76
N ASP A 126 6.94 5.84 -53.05
CA ASP A 126 7.70 6.60 -54.03
C ASP A 126 7.13 8.01 -54.27
N GLN A 127 5.97 8.32 -53.68
CA GLN A 127 5.31 9.60 -53.84
C GLN A 127 5.85 10.66 -52.90
N THR A 128 5.80 11.91 -53.33
CA THR A 128 6.28 13.06 -52.56
C THR A 128 5.19 13.80 -51.80
N LEU A 129 3.92 13.54 -52.16
CA LEU A 129 2.75 14.16 -51.54
C LEU A 129 2.09 13.13 -50.61
N PHE A 130 2.24 13.31 -49.31
CA PHE A 130 1.59 12.47 -48.32
C PHE A 130 1.34 13.25 -47.00
N THR A 131 0.40 12.78 -46.23
CA THR A 131 0.09 13.34 -44.89
C THR A 131 -0.36 12.22 -43.98
N TRP A 132 0.24 12.15 -42.78
CA TRP A 132 -0.22 11.29 -41.72
C TRP A 132 -1.54 11.83 -41.10
N ASN A 133 -2.38 10.94 -40.58
CA ASN A 133 -3.64 11.32 -39.94
C ASN A 133 -3.48 12.24 -38.73
N ASN A 134 -2.29 12.32 -38.11
CA ASN A 134 -1.96 13.26 -37.06
C ASN A 134 -1.33 14.58 -37.54
N GLY A 135 -1.32 14.80 -38.89
CA GLY A 135 -0.84 16.05 -39.51
C GLY A 135 0.66 16.11 -39.77
N VAL A 136 1.42 15.07 -39.49
CA VAL A 136 2.86 15.00 -39.80
C VAL A 136 3.06 14.78 -41.31
N ASN A 137 4.08 15.43 -41.90
CA ASN A 137 4.42 15.34 -43.33
C ASN A 137 5.88 14.87 -43.52
N ASN A 138 6.37 13.99 -42.67
CA ASN A 138 7.70 13.38 -42.78
C ASN A 138 7.55 11.89 -43.08
N ILE A 139 8.52 11.34 -43.82
CA ILE A 139 8.58 9.91 -44.18
C ILE A 139 8.61 9.01 -42.92
N VAL A 140 9.22 9.51 -41.85
CA VAL A 140 9.21 8.87 -40.51
C VAL A 140 8.40 9.73 -39.57
N ASN A 141 7.42 9.10 -38.90
CA ASN A 141 6.56 9.71 -37.91
C ASN A 141 6.88 9.12 -36.53
N SER A 142 7.42 9.93 -35.65
CA SER A 142 7.74 9.54 -34.24
C SER A 142 6.49 9.66 -33.37
N ILE A 143 5.99 8.54 -32.90
CA ILE A 143 4.78 8.44 -32.11
C ILE A 143 5.12 8.36 -30.63
N THR A 144 4.46 9.20 -29.82
CA THR A 144 4.58 9.28 -28.35
C THR A 144 3.25 9.20 -27.63
N ILE A 145 2.14 9.01 -28.34
CA ILE A 145 0.78 9.01 -27.79
C ILE A 145 0.03 7.79 -28.37
N SER A 146 -0.80 7.16 -27.53
CA SER A 146 -1.65 6.06 -27.97
C SER A 146 -2.61 6.50 -29.07
N GLY A 147 -2.80 5.64 -30.08
CA GLY A 147 -3.71 5.92 -31.17
C GLY A 147 -3.57 4.98 -32.36
N ASN A 148 -4.46 5.14 -33.32
CA ASN A 148 -4.42 4.45 -34.61
C ASN A 148 -3.80 5.38 -35.66
N TYR A 149 -2.71 4.95 -36.30
CA TYR A 149 -1.93 5.78 -37.22
C TYR A 149 -1.97 5.20 -38.66
N PHE A 150 -2.17 6.08 -39.63
CA PHE A 150 -2.09 5.78 -41.05
C PHE A 150 -1.66 7.04 -41.83
N ALA A 151 -1.25 6.89 -43.07
CA ALA A 151 -0.92 7.98 -43.98
C ALA A 151 -1.84 7.95 -45.19
N THR A 152 -2.20 9.14 -45.68
CA THR A 152 -2.81 9.32 -47.01
C THR A 152 -1.72 9.75 -47.98
N VAL A 153 -1.57 8.99 -49.06
CA VAL A 153 -0.57 9.24 -50.11
C VAL A 153 -1.28 9.62 -51.38
N THR A 154 -0.82 10.66 -52.07
CA THR A 154 -1.42 11.18 -53.27
C THR A 154 -0.36 11.26 -54.37
N ASP A 155 -0.68 10.79 -55.58
CA ASP A 155 0.22 10.88 -56.73
C ASP A 155 0.08 12.25 -57.44
N ASN A 156 0.89 12.42 -58.50
CA ASN A 156 0.92 13.66 -59.30
C ASN A 156 -0.39 13.88 -60.14
N TYR A 157 -1.26 12.88 -60.23
CA TYR A 157 -2.54 12.93 -60.92
C TYR A 157 -3.74 13.18 -59.97
N GLY A 158 -3.46 13.21 -58.64
CA GLY A 158 -4.46 13.42 -57.62
C GLY A 158 -5.08 12.14 -57.09
N CYS A 159 -4.58 10.95 -57.48
CA CYS A 159 -5.05 9.68 -56.95
C CYS A 159 -4.50 9.46 -55.53
N SER A 160 -5.38 9.16 -54.59
CA SER A 160 -5.06 9.02 -53.19
C SER A 160 -5.40 7.66 -52.64
N VAL A 161 -4.57 7.16 -51.74
CA VAL A 161 -4.80 5.93 -50.99
C VAL A 161 -4.42 6.13 -49.52
N ASN A 162 -5.16 5.47 -48.64
CA ASN A 162 -4.72 5.33 -47.25
C ASN A 162 -3.90 4.05 -47.12
N THR A 163 -2.79 4.15 -46.39
CA THR A 163 -1.99 2.97 -46.05
C THR A 163 -2.76 2.00 -45.12
N ASN A 164 -2.17 0.86 -44.80
CA ASN A 164 -2.55 0.10 -43.61
C ASN A 164 -2.51 1.01 -42.38
N SER A 165 -3.26 0.66 -41.33
CA SER A 165 -3.21 1.35 -40.03
C SER A 165 -2.45 0.53 -39.01
N ILE A 166 -1.76 1.23 -38.08
CA ILE A 166 -1.04 0.65 -36.97
C ILE A 166 -1.56 1.26 -35.65
N ASP A 167 -1.99 0.38 -34.75
CA ASP A 167 -2.37 0.76 -33.39
C ASP A 167 -1.12 0.83 -32.50
N VAL A 168 -0.93 1.95 -31.84
CA VAL A 168 0.14 2.19 -30.87
C VAL A 168 -0.48 2.38 -29.49
N LEU A 169 0.06 1.68 -28.48
CA LEU A 169 -0.34 1.77 -27.09
C LEU A 169 0.81 2.34 -26.26
N VAL A 170 0.58 3.43 -25.58
CA VAL A 170 1.51 4.04 -24.62
C VAL A 170 0.92 3.83 -23.24
N GLU A 171 1.65 3.10 -22.38
CA GLU A 171 1.29 2.83 -21.01
C GLU A 171 1.87 3.89 -20.07
N GLU A 172 1.09 4.30 -19.09
CA GLU A 172 1.55 5.24 -18.06
C GLU A 172 2.60 4.58 -17.16
N ASN A 173 3.58 5.35 -16.72
CA ASN A 173 4.51 4.91 -15.69
C ASN A 173 3.77 4.84 -14.34
N PRO A 174 4.10 3.87 -13.46
CA PRO A 174 3.55 3.86 -12.11
C PRO A 174 3.96 5.14 -11.36
N ASN A 175 3.02 5.73 -10.61
CA ASN A 175 3.34 6.83 -9.70
C ASN A 175 3.68 6.25 -8.33
N VAL A 176 4.97 6.14 -8.02
CA VAL A 176 5.50 5.40 -6.87
C VAL A 176 5.53 6.28 -5.63
N ASP A 177 4.90 5.80 -4.55
CA ASP A 177 5.01 6.38 -3.21
C ASP A 177 4.86 5.31 -2.11
N PHE A 178 5.37 5.61 -0.90
CA PHE A 178 5.23 4.74 0.27
C PHE A 178 5.32 5.52 1.57
N THR A 179 4.86 4.91 2.67
CA THR A 179 5.04 5.42 4.03
C THR A 179 5.96 4.51 4.84
N ILE A 180 6.63 5.10 5.82
CA ILE A 180 7.52 4.43 6.77
C ILE A 180 6.95 4.65 8.16
N ASP A 181 6.95 3.60 8.99
CA ASP A 181 6.52 3.65 10.38
C ASP A 181 7.34 2.67 11.23
N GLY A 182 7.49 2.96 12.55
CA GLY A 182 8.31 2.16 13.46
C GLY A 182 9.80 2.50 13.36
N PHE A 183 10.25 3.47 14.17
CA PHE A 183 11.60 4.04 14.09
C PHE A 183 12.51 3.64 15.24
N CYS A 184 12.18 2.58 15.98
CA CYS A 184 12.93 2.16 17.17
C CYS A 184 13.83 0.96 16.88
N VAL A 185 15.07 1.01 17.35
CA VAL A 185 16.04 -0.06 17.19
C VAL A 185 15.53 -1.38 17.76
N GLY A 186 15.72 -2.48 17.01
CA GLY A 186 15.27 -3.82 17.41
C GLY A 186 13.80 -4.10 17.19
N ASN A 187 12.99 -3.11 16.83
CA ASN A 187 11.59 -3.24 16.48
C ASN A 187 11.39 -3.26 14.95
N PRO A 188 10.31 -3.83 14.43
CA PRO A 188 10.01 -3.80 13.00
C PRO A 188 9.75 -2.37 12.52
N THR A 189 10.50 -1.91 11.52
CA THR A 189 10.18 -0.75 10.70
C THR A 189 9.32 -1.22 9.54
N SER A 190 8.15 -0.64 9.37
CA SER A 190 7.15 -1.01 8.37
C SER A 190 7.24 -0.09 7.14
N PHE A 191 7.23 -0.67 5.96
CA PHE A 191 7.17 0.02 4.67
C PHE A 191 5.85 -0.33 3.99
N VAL A 192 4.99 0.67 3.78
CA VAL A 192 3.65 0.47 3.23
C VAL A 192 3.54 1.18 1.89
N ASN A 193 3.31 0.40 0.83
CA ASN A 193 3.09 0.91 -0.53
C ASN A 193 1.87 1.83 -0.58
N LYS A 194 2.04 2.99 -1.22
CA LYS A 194 1.02 4.01 -1.49
C LYS A 194 0.98 4.40 -2.97
N SER A 195 1.68 3.63 -3.82
CA SER A 195 1.75 3.90 -5.24
C SER A 195 0.37 3.83 -5.89
N VAL A 196 0.17 4.69 -6.88
CA VAL A 196 -1.01 4.67 -7.75
C VAL A 196 -0.56 4.14 -9.10
N VAL A 197 -1.23 3.08 -9.56
CA VAL A 197 -0.98 2.42 -10.84
C VAL A 197 -2.29 2.25 -11.58
N ASP A 198 -2.26 2.13 -12.91
CA ASP A 198 -3.44 1.73 -13.65
C ASP A 198 -3.91 0.34 -13.15
N SER A 199 -5.21 0.23 -12.89
CA SER A 199 -5.83 -0.97 -12.31
C SER A 199 -5.72 -2.23 -13.18
N SER A 200 -5.32 -2.09 -14.44
CA SER A 200 -5.15 -3.20 -15.40
C SER A 200 -3.72 -3.78 -15.42
N ALA A 201 -2.71 -3.06 -14.90
CA ALA A 201 -1.32 -3.48 -14.95
C ALA A 201 -0.96 -4.45 -13.83
N VAL A 202 -0.30 -5.55 -14.17
CA VAL A 202 0.31 -6.46 -13.19
C VAL A 202 1.64 -5.86 -12.73
N MET A 203 1.76 -5.57 -11.43
CA MET A 203 2.92 -4.88 -10.87
C MET A 203 3.83 -5.82 -10.08
N ASN A 204 5.14 -5.65 -10.26
CA ASN A 204 6.18 -6.23 -9.42
C ASN A 204 6.83 -5.14 -8.58
N TYR A 205 6.98 -5.42 -7.28
CA TYR A 205 7.50 -4.47 -6.31
C TYR A 205 8.84 -4.95 -5.74
N SER A 206 9.77 -4.03 -5.54
CA SER A 206 11.06 -4.33 -4.93
C SER A 206 11.51 -3.18 -4.01
N TRP A 207 11.95 -3.55 -2.81
CA TRP A 207 12.51 -2.65 -1.81
C TRP A 207 14.01 -2.88 -1.72
N TYR A 208 14.79 -1.85 -1.87
CA TYR A 208 16.24 -1.88 -1.77
C TYR A 208 16.64 -1.12 -0.50
N LEU A 209 17.21 -1.83 0.45
CA LEU A 209 17.71 -1.27 1.69
C LEU A 209 19.21 -0.98 1.53
N ASP A 210 19.71 0.05 2.20
CA ASP A 210 21.11 0.50 2.14
C ASP A 210 22.12 -0.53 2.69
N ASN A 211 21.66 -1.51 3.49
CA ASN A 211 22.46 -2.65 3.93
C ASN A 211 22.60 -3.77 2.86
N GLY A 212 22.05 -3.56 1.65
CA GLY A 212 22.08 -4.49 0.54
C GLY A 212 20.95 -5.53 0.53
N ALA A 213 20.03 -5.52 1.51
CA ALA A 213 18.86 -6.39 1.47
C ALA A 213 17.87 -5.96 0.39
N ILE A 214 17.25 -6.94 -0.29
CA ILE A 214 16.18 -6.70 -1.27
C ILE A 214 14.96 -7.51 -0.85
N LEU A 215 13.79 -6.86 -0.81
CA LEU A 215 12.52 -7.47 -0.43
C LEU A 215 11.52 -7.34 -1.59
N TYR A 216 10.72 -8.40 -1.85
CA TYR A 216 9.87 -8.52 -3.04
C TYR A 216 8.38 -8.65 -2.65
N HIS A 217 7.84 -7.63 -2.00
CA HIS A 217 6.44 -7.61 -1.55
C HIS A 217 5.82 -6.25 -1.82
N ASP A 218 4.50 -6.21 -1.91
CA ASP A 218 3.76 -4.95 -2.02
C ASP A 218 4.03 -4.04 -0.82
N SER A 219 3.91 -4.58 0.39
CA SER A 219 4.27 -3.92 1.64
C SER A 219 5.10 -4.88 2.48
N THR A 220 6.04 -4.38 3.25
CA THR A 220 7.01 -5.20 3.99
C THR A 220 7.48 -4.53 5.27
N GLY A 221 8.30 -5.22 6.06
CA GLY A 221 8.96 -4.68 7.22
C GLY A 221 10.38 -5.22 7.36
N TYR A 222 11.23 -4.47 8.07
CA TYR A 222 12.60 -4.84 8.36
C TYR A 222 13.00 -4.42 9.77
N ILE A 223 13.84 -5.23 10.44
CA ILE A 223 14.33 -4.91 11.80
C ILE A 223 15.77 -4.37 11.70
N TYR A 224 15.93 -3.12 12.11
CA TYR A 224 17.23 -2.47 12.20
C TYR A 224 17.81 -2.68 13.63
N ASN A 225 19.00 -3.27 13.70
CA ASN A 225 19.66 -3.59 14.98
C ASN A 225 20.64 -2.49 15.45
N ASN A 226 20.80 -1.42 14.69
CA ASN A 226 21.65 -0.29 15.04
C ASN A 226 20.88 1.02 14.86
N ILE A 227 21.19 1.99 15.69
CA ILE A 227 20.74 3.37 15.55
C ILE A 227 21.46 4.02 14.35
N GLY A 228 20.82 4.96 13.68
CA GLY A 228 21.42 5.72 12.60
C GLY A 228 20.43 6.11 11.51
N ASP A 229 20.95 6.81 10.50
CA ASP A 229 20.20 7.23 9.33
C ASP A 229 20.25 6.14 8.26
N TYR A 230 19.14 5.85 7.65
CA TYR A 230 18.95 4.82 6.65
C TYR A 230 18.23 5.36 5.42
N LEU A 231 18.48 4.72 4.28
CA LEU A 231 17.80 5.01 3.02
C LEU A 231 17.11 3.74 2.53
N VAL A 232 15.86 3.87 2.12
CA VAL A 232 15.14 2.81 1.42
C VAL A 232 14.68 3.32 0.06
N SER A 233 14.89 2.51 -0.98
CA SER A 233 14.42 2.78 -2.35
C SER A 233 13.35 1.75 -2.70
N PHE A 234 12.21 2.24 -3.16
CA PHE A 234 11.10 1.43 -3.62
C PHE A 234 10.93 1.55 -5.11
N VAL A 235 10.81 0.43 -5.80
CA VAL A 235 10.68 0.31 -7.26
C VAL A 235 9.42 -0.47 -7.58
N ALA A 236 8.61 0.06 -8.47
CA ALA A 236 7.48 -0.62 -9.08
C ALA A 236 7.73 -0.81 -10.57
N ILE A 237 7.47 -2.02 -11.09
CA ILE A 237 7.67 -2.39 -12.51
C ILE A 237 6.43 -3.11 -13.00
N SER A 238 5.86 -2.63 -14.12
CA SER A 238 4.74 -3.32 -14.79
C SER A 238 5.21 -4.55 -15.58
N ASP A 239 4.26 -5.36 -16.05
CA ASP A 239 4.49 -6.54 -16.89
C ASP A 239 5.14 -6.21 -18.23
N ILE A 240 4.93 -5.01 -18.77
CA ILE A 240 5.61 -4.49 -19.98
C ILE A 240 6.88 -3.70 -19.66
N SER A 241 7.35 -3.73 -18.42
CA SER A 241 8.59 -3.10 -17.93
C SER A 241 8.54 -1.58 -17.74
N CYS A 242 7.38 -0.94 -17.72
CA CYS A 242 7.23 0.44 -17.25
C CYS A 242 7.56 0.51 -15.77
N LYS A 243 8.44 1.43 -15.39
CA LYS A 243 8.96 1.48 -14.02
C LYS A 243 9.10 2.92 -13.53
N ASP A 244 8.93 3.04 -12.23
CA ASP A 244 9.32 4.23 -11.49
C ASP A 244 9.87 3.83 -10.12
N SER A 245 10.54 4.76 -9.45
CA SER A 245 11.17 4.52 -8.16
C SER A 245 11.26 5.78 -7.33
N ILE A 246 11.16 5.63 -6.03
CA ILE A 246 11.35 6.70 -5.06
C ILE A 246 12.25 6.22 -3.92
N SER A 247 13.08 7.12 -3.38
CA SER A 247 13.92 6.85 -2.21
C SER A 247 13.55 7.79 -1.08
N LYS A 248 13.42 7.25 0.15
CA LYS A 248 13.15 8.03 1.36
C LYS A 248 14.18 7.71 2.43
N GLY A 249 14.73 8.78 3.04
CA GLY A 249 15.59 8.68 4.21
C GLY A 249 14.76 8.69 5.50
N PHE A 250 15.23 7.99 6.53
CA PHE A 250 14.64 7.98 7.87
C PHE A 250 15.71 7.66 8.91
N THR A 251 15.42 7.93 10.18
CA THR A 251 16.33 7.68 11.31
C THR A 251 15.78 6.59 12.20
N ILE A 252 16.60 5.62 12.58
CA ILE A 252 16.31 4.65 13.65
C ILE A 252 16.88 5.18 14.96
N PHE A 253 16.00 5.32 15.94
CA PHE A 253 16.31 5.85 17.27
C PHE A 253 16.63 4.72 18.24
N GLY A 254 17.40 5.06 19.30
CA GLY A 254 17.63 4.16 20.43
C GLY A 254 16.40 4.09 21.31
N ASN A 255 16.20 2.96 21.99
CA ASN A 255 15.16 2.85 23.00
C ASN A 255 15.59 3.62 24.27
N PRO A 256 14.65 4.17 25.05
CA PRO A 256 14.93 4.66 26.38
C PRO A 256 15.42 3.51 27.28
N GLU A 257 16.03 3.81 28.41
CA GLU A 257 16.45 2.81 29.39
C GLU A 257 15.55 2.91 30.63
N ALA A 258 14.64 1.97 30.80
CA ALA A 258 13.71 1.91 31.92
C ALA A 258 14.43 1.43 33.21
N ASN A 259 14.36 2.21 34.26
CA ASN A 259 14.86 1.80 35.59
C ASN A 259 14.14 2.55 36.71
N PHE A 260 14.05 1.93 37.89
CA PHE A 260 13.51 2.59 39.07
C PHE A 260 14.10 2.05 40.35
N THR A 261 13.97 2.82 41.42
CA THR A 261 14.24 2.41 42.81
C THR A 261 12.97 2.55 43.63
N TYR A 262 12.96 1.92 44.80
CA TYR A 262 11.84 2.04 45.73
C TYR A 262 12.33 2.04 47.19
N ASN A 263 11.55 2.66 48.07
CA ASN A 263 11.84 2.76 49.51
C ASN A 263 10.49 2.74 50.29
N PRO A 264 10.39 2.00 51.43
CA PRO A 264 11.42 1.15 52.03
C PRO A 264 11.60 -0.18 51.31
N PHE A 265 12.73 -0.88 51.50
CA PHE A 265 12.97 -2.23 50.95
C PHE A 265 12.23 -3.33 51.74
N THR A 266 11.92 -3.08 53.02
CA THR A 266 11.10 -3.99 53.83
C THR A 266 9.71 -3.38 54.00
N ILE A 267 8.73 -4.05 53.41
CA ILE A 267 7.37 -3.59 53.35
C ILE A 267 6.49 -4.59 54.09
N SER A 268 5.54 -4.08 54.83
CA SER A 268 4.64 -4.93 55.60
C SER A 268 3.21 -4.40 55.56
N THR A 269 2.25 -5.23 55.96
CA THR A 269 0.83 -4.85 56.00
C THR A 269 0.52 -3.76 57.06
N LEU A 270 1.40 -3.49 58.00
CA LEU A 270 1.32 -2.35 58.93
C LEU A 270 1.94 -1.08 58.33
N TYR A 271 2.96 -1.24 57.50
CA TYR A 271 3.64 -0.16 56.80
C TYR A 271 3.59 -0.42 55.29
N PRO A 272 2.41 -0.30 54.69
CA PRO A 272 2.18 -0.75 53.32
C PRO A 272 2.67 0.22 52.26
N GLN A 273 3.04 1.43 52.61
CA GLN A 273 3.37 2.50 51.70
C GLN A 273 4.80 2.37 51.16
N VAL A 274 4.91 2.47 49.85
CA VAL A 274 6.15 2.42 49.09
C VAL A 274 6.26 3.64 48.19
N SER A 275 7.36 4.35 48.30
CA SER A 275 7.71 5.42 47.38
C SER A 275 8.59 4.86 46.26
N PHE A 276 8.15 5.03 45.03
CA PHE A 276 8.88 4.66 43.83
C PHE A 276 9.59 5.91 43.29
N SER A 277 10.80 5.73 42.79
CA SER A 277 11.57 6.79 42.14
C SER A 277 11.97 6.33 40.74
N ASN A 278 11.46 6.98 39.72
CA ASN A 278 11.91 6.76 38.36
C ASN A 278 13.37 7.20 38.22
N THR A 279 14.20 6.30 37.68
CA THR A 279 15.62 6.56 37.41
C THR A 279 15.95 6.24 35.95
N SER A 280 14.92 6.16 35.10
CA SER A 280 15.06 5.94 33.68
C SER A 280 15.76 7.09 32.98
N LEU A 281 16.40 6.80 31.84
CA LEU A 281 17.12 7.78 31.05
C LEU A 281 16.36 8.03 29.75
N ASN A 282 16.23 9.31 29.37
CA ASN A 282 15.59 9.77 28.12
C ASN A 282 14.14 9.29 27.97
N ALA A 283 13.36 9.37 29.04
CA ALA A 283 12.09 8.69 29.14
C ALA A 283 11.01 9.58 29.78
N SER A 284 9.99 9.93 29.04
CA SER A 284 8.74 10.58 29.45
C SER A 284 7.78 10.53 28.26
N PRO A 285 6.55 10.01 28.40
CA PRO A 285 5.78 9.70 29.62
C PRO A 285 6.15 8.34 30.26
N VAL A 286 5.58 8.12 31.45
CA VAL A 286 5.76 6.90 32.25
C VAL A 286 4.43 6.23 32.55
N LEU A 287 4.42 4.90 32.66
CA LEU A 287 3.29 4.12 33.12
C LEU A 287 3.75 3.07 34.13
N TRP A 288 3.21 3.14 35.36
CA TRP A 288 3.41 2.16 36.41
C TRP A 288 2.27 1.18 36.47
N THR A 289 2.58 -0.11 36.66
CA THR A 289 1.60 -1.17 36.92
C THR A 289 2.04 -1.94 38.17
N PHE A 290 1.17 -2.00 39.18
CA PHE A 290 1.53 -2.56 40.49
C PHE A 290 1.10 -4.01 40.69
N ASN A 291 0.46 -4.63 39.67
CA ASN A 291 -0.05 -6.00 39.71
C ASN A 291 -1.09 -6.28 40.82
N ASP A 292 -1.75 -5.24 41.28
CA ASP A 292 -2.91 -5.27 42.17
C ASP A 292 -4.13 -4.62 41.53
N THR A 293 -4.16 -4.59 40.18
CA THR A 293 -5.13 -3.93 39.31
C THR A 293 -5.02 -2.39 39.24
N THR A 294 -4.05 -1.79 39.93
CA THR A 294 -3.84 -0.34 39.91
C THR A 294 -2.67 0.07 39.02
N THR A 295 -2.74 1.30 38.52
CA THR A 295 -1.71 1.93 37.68
C THR A 295 -1.46 3.37 38.13
N SER A 296 -0.31 3.96 37.74
CA SER A 296 -0.04 5.39 37.91
C SER A 296 0.73 5.92 36.69
N VAL A 297 0.50 7.19 36.38
CA VAL A 297 1.25 7.96 35.38
C VAL A 297 2.13 9.06 36.01
N ASP A 298 2.20 9.10 37.34
CA ASP A 298 3.05 10.02 38.03
C ASP A 298 4.52 9.64 37.81
N GLU A 299 5.40 10.61 37.69
CA GLU A 299 6.83 10.40 37.47
C GLU A 299 7.48 9.51 38.57
N SER A 300 7.11 9.70 39.80
CA SER A 300 7.61 8.98 40.95
C SER A 300 6.49 8.76 41.99
N PRO A 301 5.64 7.74 41.78
CA PRO A 301 4.43 7.55 42.57
C PRO A 301 4.72 7.01 43.99
N VAL A 302 3.75 7.21 44.86
CA VAL A 302 3.63 6.51 46.14
C VAL A 302 2.47 5.54 46.06
N HIS A 303 2.70 4.26 46.35
CA HIS A 303 1.68 3.21 46.31
C HIS A 303 1.63 2.42 47.63
N SER A 304 0.47 1.87 47.98
CA SER A 304 0.26 1.11 49.22
C SER A 304 -0.25 -0.29 48.93
N PHE A 305 0.51 -1.30 49.39
CA PHE A 305 0.15 -2.72 49.27
C PHE A 305 -0.45 -3.22 50.58
N TYR A 306 -1.76 -3.41 50.66
CA TYR A 306 -2.45 -3.76 51.91
C TYR A 306 -2.46 -5.26 52.22
N ASP A 307 -2.28 -6.12 51.21
CA ASP A 307 -2.22 -7.56 51.36
C ASP A 307 -0.79 -8.09 51.29
N PRO A 308 -0.46 -9.14 52.07
CA PRO A 308 0.84 -9.78 51.98
C PRO A 308 0.98 -10.52 50.63
N GLY A 309 2.17 -10.48 50.04
CA GLY A 309 2.38 -11.13 48.78
C GLY A 309 3.66 -10.72 48.05
N VAL A 310 3.80 -11.19 46.84
CA VAL A 310 4.84 -10.77 45.93
C VAL A 310 4.18 -10.09 44.73
N TYR A 311 4.48 -8.83 44.58
CA TYR A 311 3.93 -7.99 43.52
C TYR A 311 4.98 -7.76 42.45
N ASP A 312 4.61 -7.99 41.20
CA ASP A 312 5.42 -7.67 40.04
C ASP A 312 5.11 -6.22 39.60
N VAL A 313 5.99 -5.30 39.98
CA VAL A 313 5.84 -3.89 39.63
C VAL A 313 6.58 -3.63 38.33
N TRP A 314 5.88 -3.09 37.37
CA TRP A 314 6.41 -2.68 36.07
C TRP A 314 6.45 -1.17 35.96
N LEU A 315 7.55 -0.67 35.41
CA LEU A 315 7.64 0.67 34.85
C LEU A 315 7.83 0.55 33.35
N THR A 316 6.92 1.11 32.61
CA THR A 316 7.02 1.31 31.14
C THR A 316 7.28 2.78 30.89
N VAL A 317 8.22 3.08 30.02
CA VAL A 317 8.63 4.43 29.66
C VAL A 317 8.67 4.57 28.13
N GLU A 318 8.41 5.78 27.67
CA GLU A 318 8.42 6.13 26.26
C GLU A 318 9.29 7.37 26.07
N ASP A 319 9.97 7.49 24.92
CA ASP A 319 10.73 8.70 24.58
C ASP A 319 9.97 9.59 23.58
N ASP A 320 10.56 10.72 23.22
CA ASP A 320 9.98 11.68 22.27
C ASP A 320 9.82 11.09 20.85
N ASN A 321 10.48 9.99 20.55
CA ASN A 321 10.39 9.28 19.27
C ASN A 321 9.40 8.11 19.31
N GLN A 322 8.63 7.97 20.40
CA GLN A 322 7.67 6.89 20.66
C GLN A 322 8.35 5.51 20.85
N CYS A 323 9.62 5.47 21.17
CA CYS A 323 10.32 4.25 21.53
C CYS A 323 10.03 3.89 22.99
N ILE A 324 9.76 2.61 23.24
CA ILE A 324 9.29 2.12 24.54
C ILE A 324 10.31 1.14 25.11
N ASP A 325 10.51 1.22 26.41
CA ASP A 325 11.21 0.21 27.22
C ASP A 325 10.45 -0.05 28.51
N SER A 326 10.71 -1.19 29.15
CA SER A 326 10.04 -1.55 30.40
C SER A 326 10.96 -2.38 31.31
N VAL A 327 10.80 -2.16 32.60
CA VAL A 327 11.52 -2.91 33.62
C VAL A 327 10.58 -3.42 34.71
N GLN A 328 10.82 -4.65 35.16
CA GLN A 328 10.06 -5.30 36.22
C GLN A 328 10.93 -5.46 37.48
N LYS A 329 10.36 -5.17 38.65
CA LYS A 329 10.95 -5.55 39.96
C LYS A 329 9.91 -6.19 40.86
N LYS A 330 10.34 -7.20 41.61
CA LYS A 330 9.48 -7.92 42.56
C LYS A 330 9.51 -7.24 43.91
N ILE A 331 8.35 -6.86 44.38
CA ILE A 331 8.15 -6.24 45.69
C ILE A 331 7.54 -7.28 46.61
N LYS A 332 8.19 -7.55 47.75
CA LYS A 332 7.69 -8.47 48.77
C LYS A 332 7.06 -7.70 49.92
N VAL A 333 5.78 -7.98 50.18
CA VAL A 333 5.03 -7.41 51.30
C VAL A 333 4.83 -8.49 52.32
N TYR A 334 5.40 -8.30 53.49
CA TYR A 334 5.32 -9.25 54.56
C TYR A 334 4.07 -9.02 55.40
N TYR A 335 3.61 -10.08 56.02
CA TYR A 335 2.52 -10.00 56.97
C TYR A 335 3.05 -9.58 58.32
N ASP A 336 2.52 -8.51 58.91
CA ASP A 336 2.82 -8.12 60.29
C ASP A 336 1.76 -8.66 61.23
N TYR A 337 2.24 -9.03 62.41
CA TYR A 337 1.42 -9.49 63.52
C TYR A 337 1.86 -8.82 64.81
N ILE A 338 0.92 -8.67 65.70
CA ILE A 338 1.22 -8.21 67.07
C ILE A 338 1.17 -9.46 67.94
N LEU A 339 2.31 -9.79 68.49
CA LEU A 339 2.48 -10.92 69.41
C LEU A 339 2.67 -10.37 70.83
N HIS A 340 1.84 -10.87 71.74
CA HIS A 340 1.96 -10.69 73.16
C HIS A 340 2.20 -12.05 73.81
N VAL A 341 3.32 -12.17 74.56
CA VAL A 341 3.61 -13.36 75.35
C VAL A 341 3.71 -12.92 76.83
N PRO A 342 2.77 -13.39 77.65
CA PRO A 342 2.83 -13.06 79.10
C PRO A 342 4.20 -13.43 79.74
N THR A 343 4.56 -12.77 80.83
CA THR A 343 5.83 -13.06 81.59
C THR A 343 5.58 -13.88 82.84
N ALA A 344 4.29 -14.02 83.24
CA ALA A 344 3.90 -14.85 84.38
C ALA A 344 2.48 -15.35 84.17
N PHE A 345 2.12 -16.51 84.75
CA PHE A 345 0.76 -17.00 84.86
C PHE A 345 0.53 -17.74 86.18
N THR A 346 -0.77 -17.82 86.58
CA THR A 346 -1.14 -18.33 87.87
C THR A 346 -2.27 -19.34 87.71
N PRO A 347 -2.04 -20.63 87.45
CA PRO A 347 -3.06 -21.64 87.30
C PRO A 347 -3.71 -21.99 88.67
N ASN A 348 -4.74 -21.26 89.02
CA ASN A 348 -5.51 -21.38 90.28
C ASN A 348 -7.02 -21.54 90.08
N ASP A 349 -7.45 -21.68 88.82
CA ASP A 349 -8.87 -21.87 88.36
C ASP A 349 -9.77 -20.67 88.72
N ASP A 350 -9.21 -19.43 88.82
CA ASP A 350 -10.02 -18.23 89.07
C ASP A 350 -10.53 -17.58 87.74
N GLY A 351 -10.20 -18.13 86.61
CA GLY A 351 -10.54 -17.64 85.29
C GLY A 351 -9.62 -16.55 84.76
N ASN A 352 -8.53 -16.19 85.47
CA ASN A 352 -7.58 -15.17 85.08
C ASN A 352 -6.13 -15.73 85.05
N ASN A 353 -5.48 -15.69 83.87
CA ASN A 353 -4.12 -16.18 83.73
C ASN A 353 -3.88 -17.63 84.14
N ASP A 354 -4.88 -18.51 84.02
CA ASP A 354 -4.83 -19.92 84.33
C ASP A 354 -4.05 -20.77 83.34
N SER A 355 -3.80 -20.20 82.18
CA SER A 355 -3.00 -20.82 81.13
C SER A 355 -2.02 -19.87 80.45
N PHE A 356 -0.96 -20.41 79.91
CA PHE A 356 0.11 -19.71 79.28
C PHE A 356 0.25 -20.08 77.79
N GLY A 357 0.25 -19.08 76.94
CA GLY A 357 0.53 -19.18 75.52
C GLY A 357 0.63 -17.81 74.88
N PRO A 358 1.20 -17.75 73.71
CA PRO A 358 1.24 -16.53 72.91
C PRO A 358 -0.19 -16.11 72.55
N SER A 359 -0.47 -14.82 72.67
CA SER A 359 -1.72 -14.23 72.18
C SER A 359 -1.38 -13.11 71.19
N GLY A 360 -2.24 -12.84 70.24
CA GLY A 360 -1.96 -11.81 69.28
C GLY A 360 -3.06 -11.61 68.23
N TRP A 361 -2.90 -10.57 67.46
CA TRP A 361 -3.83 -10.23 66.39
C TRP A 361 -3.45 -10.94 65.11
N ARG A 362 -4.39 -11.60 64.42
CA ARG A 362 -4.27 -12.31 63.13
C ARG A 362 -3.33 -13.53 63.15
N MET A 363 -3.18 -14.18 64.31
CA MET A 363 -2.31 -15.39 64.44
C MET A 363 -2.84 -16.58 63.62
N GLU A 364 -4.12 -16.60 63.24
CA GLU A 364 -4.74 -17.62 62.39
C GLU A 364 -4.29 -17.61 60.92
N LYS A 365 -3.53 -16.60 60.51
CA LYS A 365 -3.08 -16.41 59.13
C LYS A 365 -1.68 -16.97 58.84
N TYR A 366 -1.10 -17.79 59.73
CA TYR A 366 0.20 -18.39 59.52
C TYR A 366 0.11 -19.73 58.77
N LYS A 367 1.13 -19.98 57.96
CA LYS A 367 1.29 -21.24 57.27
C LYS A 367 1.66 -22.36 58.25
N ALA A 368 2.47 -22.06 59.24
CA ALA A 368 2.84 -22.98 60.30
C ALA A 368 3.13 -22.22 61.61
N TYR A 369 2.69 -22.83 62.69
CA TYR A 369 2.88 -22.36 64.04
C TYR A 369 3.46 -23.52 64.88
N LYS A 370 4.45 -23.26 65.76
CA LYS A 370 4.97 -24.21 66.71
C LYS A 370 5.43 -23.50 67.95
N PHE A 371 4.85 -23.85 69.09
CA PHE A 371 5.15 -23.30 70.40
C PHE A 371 5.65 -24.42 71.32
N ILE A 372 6.79 -24.19 71.98
CA ILE A 372 7.46 -25.20 72.80
C ILE A 372 7.86 -24.55 74.13
N ILE A 373 7.67 -25.27 75.27
CA ILE A 373 8.08 -24.87 76.58
C ILE A 373 9.03 -25.91 77.11
N TYR A 374 10.12 -25.41 77.73
CA TYR A 374 11.18 -26.22 78.38
C TYR A 374 11.26 -25.87 79.88
N ASN A 375 11.53 -26.91 80.67
CA ASN A 375 11.87 -26.70 82.12
C ASN A 375 13.25 -26.13 82.26
N GLN A 376 13.64 -25.85 83.51
CA GLN A 376 14.99 -25.33 83.90
C GLN A 376 16.17 -26.27 83.50
N TRP A 377 15.90 -27.54 83.24
CA TRP A 377 16.85 -28.55 82.82
C TRP A 377 16.99 -28.69 81.30
N GLY A 378 16.17 -27.93 80.58
CA GLY A 378 16.11 -27.97 79.10
C GLY A 378 15.26 -29.11 78.51
N GLU A 379 14.49 -29.82 79.41
CA GLU A 379 13.53 -30.83 78.93
C GLU A 379 12.28 -30.17 78.40
N LYS A 380 11.79 -30.64 77.22
CA LYS A 380 10.52 -30.21 76.58
C LYS A 380 9.35 -30.73 77.40
N ILE A 381 8.56 -29.82 77.96
CA ILE A 381 7.40 -30.14 78.82
C ILE A 381 6.06 -29.86 78.17
N PHE A 382 6.02 -29.00 77.14
CA PHE A 382 4.86 -28.72 76.36
C PHE A 382 5.26 -28.42 74.93
N GLU A 383 4.47 -28.88 73.95
CA GLU A 383 4.61 -28.56 72.56
C GLU A 383 3.23 -28.56 71.90
N THR A 384 2.93 -27.50 71.15
CA THR A 384 1.70 -27.46 70.32
C THR A 384 1.99 -26.83 68.99
N THR A 385 1.16 -27.21 67.98
CA THR A 385 1.09 -26.57 66.68
C THR A 385 -0.28 -25.88 66.50
N ASP A 386 -1.11 -25.94 67.50
CA ASP A 386 -2.42 -25.24 67.55
C ASP A 386 -2.24 -23.94 68.33
N PHE A 387 -2.52 -22.82 67.66
CA PHE A 387 -2.39 -21.48 68.25
C PHE A 387 -3.40 -21.27 69.41
N LEU A 388 -4.52 -21.98 69.47
CA LEU A 388 -5.52 -21.90 70.53
C LEU A 388 -5.18 -22.75 71.76
N GLU A 389 -4.25 -23.70 71.60
CA GLU A 389 -3.84 -24.57 72.71
C GLU A 389 -2.80 -23.87 73.58
N GLN A 390 -3.09 -23.75 74.85
CA GLN A 390 -2.26 -23.09 75.86
C GLN A 390 -1.80 -24.10 76.92
N TRP A 391 -0.64 -23.84 77.52
CA TRP A 391 -0.11 -24.63 78.62
C TRP A 391 -0.77 -24.25 79.93
N ASP A 392 -1.40 -25.22 80.56
CA ASP A 392 -2.14 -25.07 81.85
C ASP A 392 -1.24 -25.23 83.10
N GLY A 393 0.03 -25.57 82.91
CA GLY A 393 0.98 -25.76 84.06
C GLY A 393 0.67 -26.96 84.97
N ILE A 394 -0.28 -27.82 84.61
CA ILE A 394 -0.67 -29.02 85.42
C ILE A 394 0.55 -29.93 85.57
N GLY A 395 0.89 -30.29 86.86
CA GLY A 395 2.00 -31.17 87.22
C GLY A 395 3.37 -30.51 87.20
N ALA A 396 3.50 -29.26 86.76
CA ALA A 396 4.73 -28.52 86.74
C ALA A 396 4.95 -27.77 88.05
N PRO A 397 6.14 -27.75 88.66
CA PRO A 397 6.44 -27.00 89.93
C PRO A 397 6.48 -25.48 89.63
N THR A 398 6.21 -24.66 90.70
CA THR A 398 6.42 -23.20 90.61
C THR A 398 7.89 -22.96 90.23
N GLY A 399 8.11 -22.06 89.27
CA GLY A 399 9.45 -21.79 88.75
C GLY A 399 9.45 -21.05 87.43
N VAL A 400 10.64 -20.88 86.86
CA VAL A 400 10.84 -20.20 85.56
C VAL A 400 11.08 -21.23 84.46
N TYR A 401 10.38 -21.07 83.41
CA TYR A 401 10.38 -21.92 82.21
C TYR A 401 10.84 -21.12 81.04
N SER A 402 11.51 -21.74 80.08
CA SER A 402 11.83 -21.09 78.79
C SER A 402 10.90 -21.54 77.72
N TRP A 403 10.58 -20.67 76.77
CA TRP A 403 9.73 -20.97 75.64
C TRP A 403 10.39 -20.57 74.32
N VAL A 404 10.03 -21.25 73.25
CA VAL A 404 10.40 -20.98 71.88
C VAL A 404 9.14 -21.00 71.04
N LEU A 405 8.94 -19.96 70.27
CA LEU A 405 7.87 -19.85 69.27
C LEU A 405 8.50 -19.78 67.88
N LEU A 406 8.03 -20.64 66.99
CA LEU A 406 8.36 -20.63 65.56
C LEU A 406 7.10 -20.35 64.77
N ILE A 407 7.16 -19.33 63.95
CA ILE A 407 6.04 -18.92 63.09
C ILE A 407 6.55 -18.87 61.66
N THR A 408 5.85 -19.52 60.74
CA THR A 408 6.11 -19.43 59.30
C THR A 408 4.98 -18.65 58.66
N ASP A 409 5.29 -17.56 58.02
CA ASP A 409 4.30 -16.76 57.28
C ASP A 409 3.89 -17.39 55.97
N GLU A 410 2.90 -16.81 55.27
CA GLU A 410 2.40 -17.30 53.98
C GLU A 410 3.49 -17.27 52.87
N LEU A 411 4.47 -16.40 52.96
CA LEU A 411 5.60 -16.31 52.04
C LEU A 411 6.75 -17.29 52.38
N GLY A 412 6.60 -18.07 53.47
CA GLY A 412 7.57 -19.07 53.91
C GLY A 412 8.71 -18.52 54.75
N ALA A 413 8.66 -17.25 55.20
CA ALA A 413 9.62 -16.72 56.14
C ALA A 413 9.38 -17.24 57.54
N VAL A 414 10.42 -17.75 58.20
CA VAL A 414 10.37 -18.30 59.53
C VAL A 414 10.87 -17.24 60.52
N ARG A 415 10.02 -16.92 61.51
CA ARG A 415 10.38 -16.09 62.65
C ARG A 415 10.52 -16.97 63.88
N LYS A 416 11.52 -16.72 64.69
CA LYS A 416 11.80 -17.39 65.96
C LYS A 416 11.83 -16.37 67.08
N GLU A 417 10.90 -16.54 68.01
CA GLU A 417 10.85 -15.78 69.27
C GLU A 417 11.14 -16.71 70.42
N ASN A 418 11.71 -16.19 71.48
CA ASN A 418 12.00 -16.95 72.72
C ASN A 418 11.95 -16.05 73.94
N GLY A 419 11.74 -16.63 75.09
CA GLY A 419 11.67 -15.91 76.33
C GLY A 419 11.55 -16.82 77.54
N PHE A 420 11.19 -16.19 78.68
CA PHE A 420 10.95 -16.90 79.92
C PHE A 420 9.54 -16.62 80.41
N ILE A 421 8.97 -17.55 81.15
CA ILE A 421 7.68 -17.46 81.81
C ILE A 421 7.80 -17.93 83.25
N SER A 422 7.18 -17.18 84.17
CA SER A 422 7.14 -17.56 85.61
C SER A 422 5.78 -18.23 85.90
N LEU A 423 5.80 -19.49 86.34
CA LEU A 423 4.65 -20.16 86.88
C LEU A 423 4.61 -19.88 88.39
N ILE A 424 3.54 -19.28 88.86
CA ILE A 424 3.28 -18.88 90.26
C ILE A 424 2.02 -19.60 90.72
N ARG A 425 2.08 -20.14 91.99
CA ARG A 425 0.88 -20.76 92.61
C ARG A 425 0.71 -20.19 94.01
#